data_ed6373bda74007a38f16740bea7d148b
#
_entry.id   ed6373bda74007a38f16740bea7d148b
#
_cell.length_a   1.000
_cell.length_b   1.000
_cell.length_c   1.000
_cell.angle_alpha   90.00
_cell.angle_beta   90.00
_cell.angle_gamma   90.00
#
_symmetry.space_group_name_H-M   'P 1'
#
loop_
_entity.id
_entity.type
_entity.pdbx_description
1 polymer ?
#
loop_
_entity_poly.entity_id
_entity_poly.type
_entity_poly.pdbx_seq_one_letter_code
_entity_poly.pdbx_strand_id
1 'polypeptide(L)'
;MREGERWVVLGPNGSGKTTLLSVASMNLWPTTGSVEVLGERYGRTDARELRRRVGFAGSAIEGAMRPDLTPTTLIMTARHGAFEPWWHVYEDTDRVRARELGARMGLADHLDQPFGTLSAGERRRTSIARALMPDPDILILDEPMASLDLAARELLLADLEALALESRPRAVLVVSHHLEEIPLGFGHALVLAGGRALAAGPCESVLRDDILGEAFGLALTVERHDDRWTARMRRRS
;
A
#
# COMPACT_ATOMS: atom_id res chain seq x y z
N MET A 1 13.72 -5.35 -3.78
CA MET A 1 13.18 -5.34 -2.41
C MET A 1 13.49 -6.69 -1.77
N ARG A 2 13.96 -6.69 -0.54
CA ARG A 2 14.34 -7.88 0.23
C ARG A 2 13.42 -8.06 1.44
N GLU A 3 13.48 -9.22 2.08
CA GLU A 3 12.80 -9.46 3.35
C GLU A 3 13.28 -8.47 4.42
N GLY A 4 12.36 -7.95 5.21
CA GLY A 4 12.62 -6.91 6.21
C GLY A 4 12.63 -5.48 5.67
N GLU A 5 12.67 -5.27 4.36
CA GLU A 5 12.70 -3.93 3.80
C GLU A 5 11.30 -3.31 3.71
N ARG A 6 11.25 -2.02 3.99
CA ARG A 6 10.07 -1.16 3.84
C ARG A 6 10.40 -0.10 2.80
N TRP A 7 9.60 -0.07 1.74
CA TRP A 7 9.85 0.78 0.57
C TRP A 7 8.74 1.79 0.35
N VAL A 8 9.12 2.99 -0.03
CA VAL A 8 8.20 3.96 -0.62
C VAL A 8 8.51 4.12 -2.12
N VAL A 9 7.47 4.16 -2.94
CA VAL A 9 7.56 4.49 -4.37
C VAL A 9 7.00 5.89 -4.59
N LEU A 10 7.85 6.77 -5.08
CA LEU A 10 7.54 8.17 -5.32
C LEU A 10 7.60 8.50 -6.81
N GLY A 11 6.92 9.54 -7.20
CA GLY A 11 6.97 10.09 -8.55
C GLY A 11 5.69 10.84 -8.92
N PRO A 12 5.76 11.70 -9.94
CA PRO A 12 4.60 12.46 -10.40
C PRO A 12 3.49 11.55 -10.94
N ASN A 13 2.30 12.10 -11.13
CA ASN A 13 1.20 11.40 -11.78
C ASN A 13 1.62 10.97 -13.18
N GLY A 14 1.24 9.76 -13.60
CA GLY A 14 1.63 9.20 -14.88
C GLY A 14 3.07 8.66 -14.96
N SER A 15 3.85 8.66 -13.87
CA SER A 15 5.22 8.12 -13.87
C SER A 15 5.32 6.59 -13.95
N GLY A 16 4.17 5.86 -13.89
CA GLY A 16 4.14 4.40 -13.99
C GLY A 16 4.02 3.67 -12.66
N LYS A 17 3.77 4.37 -11.54
CA LYS A 17 3.64 3.76 -10.19
C LYS A 17 2.59 2.64 -10.16
N THR A 18 1.35 2.93 -10.57
CA THR A 18 0.25 1.96 -10.59
C THR A 18 0.55 0.77 -11.53
N THR A 19 1.23 1.02 -12.66
CA THR A 19 1.67 -0.05 -13.57
C THR A 19 2.69 -0.95 -12.90
N LEU A 20 3.69 -0.38 -12.22
CA LEU A 20 4.67 -1.14 -11.45
C LEU A 20 3.99 -2.00 -10.39
N LEU A 21 3.04 -1.42 -9.63
CA LEU A 21 2.30 -2.17 -8.62
C LEU A 21 1.46 -3.29 -9.21
N SER A 22 0.80 -3.04 -10.34
CA SER A 22 -0.01 -4.05 -11.03
C SER A 22 0.84 -5.23 -11.49
N VAL A 23 2.07 -4.96 -11.93
CA VAL A 23 3.05 -6.00 -12.27
C VAL A 23 3.56 -6.71 -11.01
N ALA A 24 3.92 -5.98 -9.96
CA ALA A 24 4.42 -6.55 -8.71
C ALA A 24 3.37 -7.40 -7.97
N SER A 25 2.09 -7.01 -8.05
CA SER A 25 0.95 -7.78 -7.51
C SER A 25 0.42 -8.86 -8.47
N MET A 26 1.09 -9.07 -9.60
CA MET A 26 0.73 -10.06 -10.64
C MET A 26 -0.67 -9.87 -11.24
N ASN A 27 -1.17 -8.65 -11.23
CA ASN A 27 -2.41 -8.27 -11.91
C ASN A 27 -2.19 -7.85 -13.35
N LEU A 28 -0.96 -7.53 -13.73
CA LEU A 28 -0.56 -7.17 -15.08
C LEU A 28 0.68 -7.95 -15.49
N TRP A 29 0.66 -8.49 -16.71
CA TRP A 29 1.79 -9.20 -17.31
C TRP A 29 2.77 -8.20 -17.92
N PRO A 30 4.10 -8.30 -17.68
CA PRO A 30 5.05 -7.44 -18.36
C PRO A 30 5.11 -7.78 -19.86
N THR A 31 5.11 -6.78 -20.71
CA THR A 31 5.25 -6.98 -22.17
C THR A 31 6.64 -7.53 -22.53
N THR A 32 7.66 -7.11 -21.80
CA THR A 32 9.05 -7.56 -21.96
C THR A 32 9.73 -7.67 -20.61
N GLY A 33 10.83 -8.42 -20.55
CA GLY A 33 11.57 -8.62 -19.31
C GLY A 33 11.06 -9.78 -18.46
N SER A 34 11.46 -9.81 -17.20
CA SER A 34 11.05 -10.84 -16.23
C SER A 34 10.77 -10.22 -14.87
N VAL A 35 9.81 -10.80 -14.17
CA VAL A 35 9.44 -10.42 -12.80
C VAL A 35 9.58 -11.62 -11.91
N GLU A 36 10.19 -11.42 -10.76
CA GLU A 36 10.33 -12.40 -9.70
C GLU A 36 9.76 -11.82 -8.41
N VAL A 37 8.87 -12.55 -7.76
CA VAL A 37 8.24 -12.16 -6.51
C VAL A 37 8.35 -13.34 -5.55
N LEU A 38 8.88 -13.11 -4.36
CA LEU A 38 9.12 -14.16 -3.33
C LEU A 38 9.97 -15.35 -3.83
N GLY A 39 10.95 -15.09 -4.73
CA GLY A 39 11.77 -16.12 -5.35
C GLY A 39 11.10 -16.88 -6.49
N GLU A 40 9.86 -16.56 -6.80
CA GLU A 40 9.07 -17.21 -7.82
C GLU A 40 9.00 -16.36 -9.10
N ARG A 41 9.40 -16.95 -10.21
CA ARG A 41 9.39 -16.25 -11.50
C ARG A 41 7.99 -16.28 -12.11
N TYR A 42 7.49 -15.10 -12.44
CA TYR A 42 6.21 -14.94 -13.13
C TYR A 42 6.21 -15.71 -14.45
N GLY A 43 5.17 -16.55 -14.67
CA GLY A 43 5.05 -17.45 -15.82
C GLY A 43 5.62 -18.86 -15.62
N ARG A 44 6.26 -19.13 -14.48
CA ARG A 44 6.72 -20.48 -14.12
C ARG A 44 6.07 -21.03 -12.85
N THR A 45 5.23 -20.24 -12.22
CA THR A 45 4.56 -20.52 -10.95
C THR A 45 3.07 -20.26 -11.08
N ASP A 46 2.25 -20.91 -10.26
CA ASP A 46 0.82 -20.61 -10.15
C ASP A 46 0.63 -19.19 -9.58
N ALA A 47 0.23 -18.28 -10.48
CA ALA A 47 0.00 -16.88 -10.11
C ALA A 47 -1.12 -16.71 -9.06
N ARG A 48 -2.03 -17.68 -8.91
CA ARG A 48 -3.11 -17.62 -7.91
C ARG A 48 -2.58 -17.85 -6.51
N GLU A 49 -1.68 -18.84 -6.34
CA GLU A 49 -1.01 -19.08 -5.06
C GLU A 49 -0.13 -17.91 -4.66
N LEU A 50 0.64 -17.40 -5.61
CA LEU A 50 1.54 -16.28 -5.34
C LEU A 50 0.77 -15.00 -4.99
N ARG A 51 -0.38 -14.73 -5.63
CA ARG A 51 -1.27 -13.60 -5.28
C ARG A 51 -1.82 -13.68 -3.86
N ARG A 52 -2.06 -14.86 -3.31
CA ARG A 52 -2.51 -15.00 -1.92
C ARG A 52 -1.46 -14.55 -0.90
N ARG A 53 -0.19 -14.57 -1.31
CA ARG A 53 0.95 -14.14 -0.49
C ARG A 53 1.26 -12.64 -0.65
N VAL A 54 0.54 -11.94 -1.53
CA VAL A 54 0.67 -10.51 -1.77
C VAL A 54 -0.65 -9.82 -1.42
N GLY A 55 -0.65 -9.10 -0.30
CA GLY A 55 -1.75 -8.22 0.06
C GLY A 55 -1.70 -6.94 -0.77
N PHE A 56 -2.83 -6.52 -1.32
CA PHE A 56 -2.93 -5.28 -2.09
C PHE A 56 -4.12 -4.46 -1.64
N ALA A 57 -3.89 -3.17 -1.34
CA ALA A 57 -4.93 -2.20 -1.05
C ALA A 57 -4.72 -0.94 -1.89
N GLY A 58 -5.82 -0.38 -2.40
CA GLY A 58 -5.83 0.81 -3.24
C GLY A 58 -7.24 1.10 -3.76
N SER A 59 -7.40 2.23 -4.45
CA SER A 59 -8.70 2.71 -4.94
C SER A 59 -9.43 1.71 -5.84
N ALA A 60 -8.69 0.95 -6.66
CA ALA A 60 -9.28 -0.08 -7.52
C ALA A 60 -9.94 -1.21 -6.71
N ILE A 61 -9.32 -1.62 -5.59
CA ILE A 61 -9.87 -2.62 -4.68
C ILE A 61 -11.10 -2.07 -3.96
N GLU A 62 -11.04 -0.83 -3.48
CA GLU A 62 -12.18 -0.17 -2.81
C GLU A 62 -13.38 -0.04 -3.74
N GLY A 63 -13.15 0.33 -5.00
CA GLY A 63 -14.20 0.43 -6.02
C GLY A 63 -14.88 -0.90 -6.38
N ALA A 64 -14.20 -2.02 -6.12
CA ALA A 64 -14.76 -3.36 -6.32
C ALA A 64 -15.53 -3.89 -5.09
N MET A 65 -15.41 -3.23 -3.93
CA MET A 65 -16.11 -3.63 -2.71
C MET A 65 -17.59 -3.22 -2.77
N ARG A 66 -18.46 -4.13 -2.39
CA ARG A 66 -19.90 -3.88 -2.37
C ARG A 66 -20.28 -2.96 -1.21
N PRO A 67 -21.04 -1.88 -1.46
CA PRO A 67 -21.40 -0.90 -0.45
C PRO A 67 -22.39 -1.43 0.61
N ASP A 68 -23.13 -2.48 0.31
CA ASP A 68 -24.13 -3.10 1.19
C ASP A 68 -23.51 -4.13 2.16
N LEU A 69 -22.27 -4.59 1.91
CA LEU A 69 -21.58 -5.50 2.81
C LEU A 69 -20.90 -4.74 3.97
N THR A 70 -20.71 -5.44 5.09
CA THR A 70 -20.01 -4.88 6.25
C THR A 70 -18.50 -5.01 6.12
N PRO A 71 -17.67 -4.14 6.79
CA PRO A 71 -16.24 -4.33 6.89
C PRO A 71 -15.83 -5.73 7.32
N THR A 72 -16.47 -6.30 8.34
CA THR A 72 -16.21 -7.69 8.77
C THR A 72 -16.33 -8.66 7.60
N THR A 73 -17.40 -8.57 6.83
CA THR A 73 -17.62 -9.47 5.69
C THR A 73 -16.60 -9.22 4.58
N LEU A 74 -16.35 -7.96 4.21
CA LEU A 74 -15.39 -7.61 3.17
C LEU A 74 -13.95 -8.05 3.51
N ILE A 75 -13.53 -7.90 4.76
CA ILE A 75 -12.22 -8.37 5.23
C ILE A 75 -12.17 -9.89 5.13
N MET A 76 -13.18 -10.57 5.65
CA MET A 76 -13.26 -12.03 5.65
C MET A 76 -13.20 -12.64 4.24
N THR A 77 -13.84 -12.01 3.23
CA THR A 77 -13.83 -12.51 1.85
C THR A 77 -12.44 -12.61 1.24
N ALA A 78 -11.48 -11.82 1.73
CA ALA A 78 -10.10 -11.85 1.26
C ALA A 78 -9.38 -13.19 1.56
N ARG A 79 -9.86 -13.99 2.51
CA ARG A 79 -9.36 -15.34 2.78
C ARG A 79 -9.30 -16.20 1.52
N HIS A 80 -10.26 -16.00 0.63
CA HIS A 80 -10.37 -16.71 -0.65
C HIS A 80 -10.09 -15.83 -1.87
N GLY A 81 -9.61 -14.59 -1.66
CA GLY A 81 -9.40 -13.62 -2.76
C GLY A 81 -10.70 -13.14 -3.40
N ALA A 82 -11.85 -13.30 -2.73
CA ALA A 82 -13.17 -12.96 -3.22
C ALA A 82 -13.59 -11.55 -2.77
N PHE A 83 -14.55 -10.93 -3.46
CA PHE A 83 -15.21 -9.69 -3.05
C PHE A 83 -16.63 -9.94 -2.46
N GLU A 84 -17.12 -11.16 -2.59
CA GLU A 84 -18.44 -11.57 -2.16
C GLU A 84 -18.38 -12.91 -1.41
N PRO A 85 -19.21 -13.12 -0.38
CA PRO A 85 -19.12 -14.30 0.48
C PRO A 85 -19.78 -15.56 -0.11
N TRP A 86 -20.52 -15.48 -1.22
CA TRP A 86 -21.55 -16.45 -1.60
C TRP A 86 -21.08 -17.85 -1.98
N TRP A 87 -19.85 -18.00 -2.44
CA TRP A 87 -19.37 -19.28 -2.97
C TRP A 87 -18.40 -20.00 -2.04
N HIS A 88 -18.03 -19.38 -0.92
CA HIS A 88 -17.02 -19.88 -0.02
C HIS A 88 -17.62 -20.19 1.35
N VAL A 89 -17.11 -21.24 1.98
CA VAL A 89 -17.39 -21.54 3.38
C VAL A 89 -16.37 -20.79 4.22
N TYR A 90 -16.84 -20.03 5.20
CA TYR A 90 -16.03 -19.32 6.18
C TYR A 90 -16.24 -19.94 7.55
N GLU A 91 -15.15 -20.09 8.27
CA GLU A 91 -15.16 -20.58 9.65
C GLU A 91 -15.35 -19.41 10.63
N ASP A 92 -15.74 -19.71 11.87
CA ASP A 92 -15.83 -18.69 12.93
C ASP A 92 -14.47 -18.03 13.19
N THR A 93 -13.39 -18.76 13.03
CA THR A 93 -12.00 -18.24 13.10
C THR A 93 -11.71 -17.17 12.06
N ASP A 94 -12.25 -17.29 10.83
CA ASP A 94 -12.10 -16.28 9.79
C ASP A 94 -12.83 -14.97 10.18
N ARG A 95 -14.00 -15.09 10.79
CA ARG A 95 -14.78 -13.95 11.27
C ARG A 95 -14.09 -13.26 12.44
N VAL A 96 -13.56 -14.03 13.41
CA VAL A 96 -12.80 -13.50 14.55
C VAL A 96 -11.58 -12.73 14.03
N ARG A 97 -10.78 -13.33 13.14
CA ARG A 97 -9.61 -12.69 12.55
C ARG A 97 -9.97 -11.42 11.77
N ALA A 98 -11.05 -11.43 10.99
CA ALA A 98 -11.51 -10.25 10.26
C ALA A 98 -11.85 -9.09 11.22
N ARG A 99 -12.52 -9.38 12.34
CA ARG A 99 -12.86 -8.38 13.36
C ARG A 99 -11.60 -7.86 14.08
N GLU A 100 -10.66 -8.72 14.42
CA GLU A 100 -9.37 -8.32 15.01
C GLU A 100 -8.58 -7.38 14.10
N LEU A 101 -8.46 -7.74 12.81
CA LEU A 101 -7.80 -6.90 11.82
C LEU A 101 -8.50 -5.55 11.62
N GLY A 102 -9.84 -5.56 11.58
CA GLY A 102 -10.61 -4.34 11.47
C GLY A 102 -10.48 -3.46 12.72
N ALA A 103 -10.55 -4.04 13.92
CA ALA A 103 -10.36 -3.33 15.18
C ALA A 103 -8.95 -2.72 15.27
N ARG A 104 -7.93 -3.48 14.87
CA ARG A 104 -6.55 -3.01 14.78
C ARG A 104 -6.39 -1.80 13.86
N MET A 105 -7.16 -1.73 12.77
CA MET A 105 -7.21 -0.58 11.87
C MET A 105 -8.19 0.51 12.36
N GLY A 106 -8.57 0.53 13.63
CA GLY A 106 -9.43 1.56 14.21
C GLY A 106 -10.89 1.52 13.74
N LEU A 107 -11.39 0.35 13.28
CA LEU A 107 -12.75 0.18 12.79
C LEU A 107 -13.70 -0.50 13.79
N ALA A 108 -13.32 -0.63 15.07
CA ALA A 108 -14.07 -1.42 16.05
C ALA A 108 -15.58 -1.09 16.08
N ASP A 109 -15.92 0.20 16.04
CA ASP A 109 -17.29 0.70 16.09
C ASP A 109 -18.03 0.66 14.75
N HIS A 110 -17.33 0.32 13.66
CA HIS A 110 -17.85 0.38 12.29
C HIS A 110 -17.94 -0.98 11.60
N LEU A 111 -17.51 -2.06 12.27
CA LEU A 111 -17.35 -3.39 11.69
C LEU A 111 -18.65 -4.02 11.16
N ASP A 112 -19.78 -3.60 11.69
CA ASP A 112 -21.10 -4.16 11.36
C ASP A 112 -22.00 -3.15 10.60
N GLN A 113 -21.46 -1.98 10.22
CA GLN A 113 -22.15 -0.99 9.40
C GLN A 113 -21.97 -1.29 7.90
N PRO A 114 -22.88 -0.87 7.02
CA PRO A 114 -22.65 -0.99 5.57
C PRO A 114 -21.43 -0.19 5.11
N PHE A 115 -20.55 -0.80 4.32
CA PHE A 115 -19.32 -0.18 3.81
C PHE A 115 -19.57 1.15 3.09
N GLY A 116 -20.70 1.27 2.36
CA GLY A 116 -21.09 2.49 1.67
C GLY A 116 -21.37 3.69 2.58
N THR A 117 -21.62 3.47 3.87
CA THR A 117 -21.88 4.54 4.84
C THR A 117 -20.61 5.07 5.52
N LEU A 118 -19.47 4.38 5.30
CA LEU A 118 -18.20 4.73 5.89
C LEU A 118 -17.57 5.98 5.25
N SER A 119 -16.81 6.73 6.04
CA SER A 119 -15.93 7.79 5.55
C SER A 119 -14.85 7.23 4.61
N ALA A 120 -14.20 8.10 3.83
CA ALA A 120 -13.08 7.70 2.97
C ALA A 120 -11.95 7.03 3.76
N GLY A 121 -11.64 7.54 4.96
CA GLY A 121 -10.62 6.95 5.84
C GLY A 121 -10.98 5.56 6.33
N GLU A 122 -12.22 5.35 6.78
CA GLU A 122 -12.70 4.04 7.22
C GLU A 122 -12.75 3.02 6.09
N ARG A 123 -13.16 3.44 4.88
CA ARG A 123 -13.08 2.58 3.68
C ARG A 123 -11.65 2.18 3.36
N ARG A 124 -10.71 3.12 3.43
CA ARG A 124 -9.28 2.86 3.21
C ARG A 124 -8.74 1.86 4.24
N ARG A 125 -9.05 2.04 5.51
CA ARG A 125 -8.65 1.12 6.59
C ARG A 125 -9.28 -0.26 6.43
N THR A 126 -10.54 -0.35 5.98
CA THR A 126 -11.17 -1.62 5.61
C THR A 126 -10.40 -2.32 4.48
N SER A 127 -9.97 -1.59 3.46
CA SER A 127 -9.16 -2.12 2.35
C SER A 127 -7.81 -2.66 2.83
N ILE A 128 -7.15 -1.96 3.75
CA ILE A 128 -5.86 -2.40 4.32
C ILE A 128 -6.06 -3.63 5.21
N ALA A 129 -7.06 -3.63 6.11
CA ALA A 129 -7.39 -4.79 6.92
C ALA A 129 -7.71 -6.03 6.06
N ARG A 130 -8.42 -5.81 4.95
CA ARG A 130 -8.71 -6.85 3.96
C ARG A 130 -7.43 -7.40 3.31
N ALA A 131 -6.49 -6.54 2.96
CA ALA A 131 -5.21 -6.95 2.38
C ALA A 131 -4.35 -7.79 3.35
N LEU A 132 -4.52 -7.59 4.66
CA LEU A 132 -3.84 -8.34 5.71
C LEU A 132 -4.51 -9.70 6.06
N MET A 133 -5.77 -9.92 5.64
CA MET A 133 -6.53 -11.11 6.01
C MET A 133 -5.85 -12.44 5.63
N PRO A 134 -5.26 -12.61 4.43
CA PRO A 134 -4.58 -13.84 4.05
C PRO A 134 -3.20 -14.05 4.69
N ASP A 135 -2.77 -13.18 5.61
CA ASP A 135 -1.42 -13.17 6.21
C ASP A 135 -0.29 -13.07 5.16
N PRO A 136 -0.28 -12.00 4.36
CA PRO A 136 0.60 -11.90 3.20
C PRO A 136 2.09 -11.79 3.60
N ASP A 137 2.97 -12.28 2.72
CA ASP A 137 4.41 -12.04 2.84
C ASP A 137 4.79 -10.62 2.40
N ILE A 138 4.06 -10.06 1.43
CA ILE A 138 4.25 -8.70 0.92
C ILE A 138 2.94 -7.93 1.03
N LEU A 139 2.99 -6.70 1.54
CA LEU A 139 1.88 -5.76 1.51
C LEU A 139 2.20 -4.61 0.56
N ILE A 140 1.30 -4.35 -0.38
CA ILE A 140 1.37 -3.25 -1.34
C ILE A 140 0.20 -2.31 -1.11
N LEU A 141 0.51 -1.03 -0.88
CA LEU A 141 -0.48 0.02 -0.63
C LEU A 141 -0.35 1.11 -1.69
N ASP A 142 -1.39 1.26 -2.52
CA ASP A 142 -1.42 2.26 -3.59
C ASP A 142 -2.12 3.53 -3.11
N GLU A 143 -1.34 4.58 -2.86
CA GLU A 143 -1.77 5.89 -2.38
C GLU A 143 -2.72 5.80 -1.16
N PRO A 144 -2.29 5.14 -0.06
CA PRO A 144 -3.19 4.84 1.05
C PRO A 144 -3.71 6.08 1.79
N MET A 145 -3.02 7.22 1.69
CA MET A 145 -3.39 8.49 2.33
C MET A 145 -4.20 9.42 1.43
N ALA A 146 -4.40 9.06 0.16
CA ALA A 146 -5.11 9.93 -0.77
C ALA A 146 -6.54 10.27 -0.30
N SER A 147 -6.89 11.55 -0.38
CA SER A 147 -8.21 12.07 0.02
C SER A 147 -8.54 11.96 1.53
N LEU A 148 -7.57 11.66 2.38
CA LEU A 148 -7.73 11.71 3.83
C LEU A 148 -7.54 13.14 4.35
N ASP A 149 -8.32 13.52 5.36
CA ASP A 149 -8.03 14.71 6.15
C ASP A 149 -6.76 14.51 7.01
N LEU A 150 -6.31 15.57 7.64
CA LEU A 150 -5.08 15.54 8.44
C LEU A 150 -5.13 14.48 9.55
N ALA A 151 -6.24 14.40 10.29
CA ALA A 151 -6.37 13.47 11.41
C ALA A 151 -6.36 12.02 10.94
N ALA A 152 -7.14 11.67 9.90
CA ALA A 152 -7.20 10.34 9.33
C ALA A 152 -5.86 9.91 8.72
N ARG A 153 -5.12 10.85 8.09
CA ARG A 153 -3.79 10.60 7.55
C ARG A 153 -2.78 10.29 8.66
N GLU A 154 -2.71 11.10 9.72
CA GLU A 154 -1.77 10.89 10.82
C GLU A 154 -2.03 9.56 11.54
N LEU A 155 -3.30 9.21 11.76
CA LEU A 155 -3.66 7.93 12.36
C LEU A 155 -3.26 6.75 11.46
N LEU A 156 -3.45 6.86 10.13
CA LEU A 156 -3.03 5.80 9.22
C LEU A 156 -1.51 5.68 9.13
N LEU A 157 -0.77 6.79 9.17
CA LEU A 157 0.69 6.78 9.25
C LEU A 157 1.15 6.01 10.49
N ALA A 158 0.59 6.31 11.67
CA ALA A 158 0.91 5.59 12.90
C ALA A 158 0.60 4.07 12.80
N ASP A 159 -0.52 3.69 12.17
CA ASP A 159 -0.86 2.29 11.92
C ASP A 159 0.19 1.60 11.02
N LEU A 160 0.67 2.29 9.97
CA LEU A 160 1.70 1.76 9.06
C LEU A 160 3.09 1.70 9.71
N GLU A 161 3.41 2.64 10.59
CA GLU A 161 4.63 2.63 11.41
C GLU A 161 4.63 1.44 12.37
N ALA A 162 3.52 1.18 13.04
CA ALA A 162 3.36 0.01 13.90
C ALA A 162 3.49 -1.30 13.08
N LEU A 163 2.87 -1.35 11.89
CA LEU A 163 2.98 -2.49 10.99
C LEU A 163 4.42 -2.72 10.50
N ALA A 164 5.20 -1.66 10.32
CA ALA A 164 6.59 -1.77 9.89
C ALA A 164 7.49 -2.46 10.93
N LEU A 165 7.10 -2.46 12.20
CA LEU A 165 7.83 -3.12 13.29
C LEU A 165 7.50 -4.61 13.43
N GLU A 166 6.48 -5.10 12.75
CA GLU A 166 6.05 -6.49 12.84
C GLU A 166 6.88 -7.41 11.95
N SER A 167 6.90 -8.69 12.32
CA SER A 167 7.55 -9.74 11.55
C SER A 167 6.80 -10.08 10.25
N ARG A 168 5.52 -9.76 10.18
CA ARG A 168 4.69 -9.90 8.98
C ARG A 168 3.79 -8.68 8.78
N PRO A 169 3.60 -8.25 7.54
CA PRO A 169 4.20 -8.75 6.30
C PRO A 169 5.73 -8.57 6.28
N ARG A 170 6.44 -9.48 5.62
CA ARG A 170 7.92 -9.47 5.54
C ARG A 170 8.46 -8.28 4.77
N ALA A 171 7.68 -7.75 3.85
CA ALA A 171 8.01 -6.54 3.10
C ALA A 171 6.75 -5.68 2.89
N VAL A 172 6.91 -4.36 2.95
CA VAL A 172 5.83 -3.40 2.73
C VAL A 172 6.27 -2.39 1.67
N LEU A 173 5.39 -2.15 0.70
CA LEU A 173 5.56 -1.17 -0.36
C LEU A 173 4.40 -0.16 -0.29
N VAL A 174 4.72 1.09 -0.04
CA VAL A 174 3.75 2.19 -0.07
C VAL A 174 4.02 3.06 -1.28
N VAL A 175 3.00 3.39 -2.04
CA VAL A 175 3.07 4.39 -3.10
C VAL A 175 2.51 5.70 -2.60
N SER A 176 3.22 6.78 -2.81
CA SER A 176 2.75 8.13 -2.56
C SER A 176 3.33 9.10 -3.60
N HIS A 177 2.77 10.28 -3.66
CA HIS A 177 3.33 11.44 -4.36
C HIS A 177 3.71 12.58 -3.39
N HIS A 178 3.59 12.34 -2.09
CA HIS A 178 3.96 13.26 -1.01
C HIS A 178 5.04 12.66 -0.13
N LEU A 179 6.08 13.44 0.18
CA LEU A 179 7.17 12.99 1.05
C LEU A 179 6.73 12.88 2.51
N GLU A 180 5.81 13.73 2.93
CA GLU A 180 5.23 13.77 4.27
C GLU A 180 4.45 12.50 4.62
N GLU A 181 4.10 11.71 3.61
CA GLU A 181 3.37 10.45 3.73
C GLU A 181 4.28 9.22 3.84
N ILE A 182 5.59 9.42 3.96
CA ILE A 182 6.54 8.32 4.19
C ILE A 182 6.49 7.95 5.68
N PRO A 183 6.00 6.73 6.04
CA PRO A 183 5.92 6.34 7.44
C PRO A 183 7.32 6.14 8.04
N LEU A 184 7.46 6.37 9.33
CA LEU A 184 8.70 6.03 10.04
C LEU A 184 9.02 4.54 9.90
N GLY A 185 10.30 4.20 9.82
CA GLY A 185 10.75 2.82 9.59
C GLY A 185 10.81 2.40 8.11
N PHE A 186 10.33 3.24 7.17
CA PHE A 186 10.52 3.01 5.73
C PHE A 186 11.89 3.52 5.30
N GLY A 187 12.85 2.60 5.27
CA GLY A 187 14.27 2.93 5.03
C GLY A 187 14.66 3.03 3.56
N HIS A 188 13.80 2.67 2.61
CA HIS A 188 14.13 2.61 1.19
C HIS A 188 13.11 3.37 0.33
N ALA A 189 13.61 3.99 -0.73
CA ALA A 189 12.80 4.70 -1.70
C ALA A 189 13.11 4.28 -3.14
N LEU A 190 12.09 4.29 -3.98
CA LEU A 190 12.17 4.19 -5.44
C LEU A 190 11.51 5.45 -6.02
N VAL A 191 12.25 6.21 -6.81
CA VAL A 191 11.71 7.36 -7.53
C VAL A 191 11.49 7.00 -8.99
N LEU A 192 10.26 7.16 -9.46
CA LEU A 192 9.85 6.92 -10.85
C LEU A 192 9.61 8.25 -11.57
N ALA A 193 10.13 8.36 -12.79
CA ALA A 193 9.83 9.46 -13.70
C ALA A 193 9.77 8.96 -15.14
N GLY A 194 8.76 9.37 -15.92
CA GLY A 194 8.62 9.01 -17.33
C GLY A 194 8.63 7.50 -17.61
N GLY A 195 8.06 6.68 -16.71
CA GLY A 195 8.02 5.22 -16.85
C GLY A 195 9.35 4.51 -16.54
N ARG A 196 10.32 5.20 -15.92
CA ARG A 196 11.65 4.66 -15.59
C ARG A 196 11.97 4.86 -14.11
N ALA A 197 12.75 3.93 -13.55
CA ALA A 197 13.35 4.14 -12.24
C ALA A 197 14.50 5.16 -12.39
N LEU A 198 14.33 6.32 -11.77
CA LEU A 198 15.35 7.36 -11.73
C LEU A 198 16.40 7.08 -10.66
N ALA A 199 15.94 6.68 -9.47
CA ALA A 199 16.79 6.29 -8.36
C ALA A 199 16.09 5.24 -7.49
N ALA A 200 16.88 4.34 -6.89
CA ALA A 200 16.39 3.33 -5.94
C ALA A 200 17.46 3.03 -4.89
N GLY A 201 17.07 2.92 -3.63
CA GLY A 201 17.99 2.60 -2.53
C GLY A 201 17.55 3.19 -1.20
N PRO A 202 18.49 3.35 -0.23
CA PRO A 202 18.20 3.98 1.04
C PRO A 202 17.60 5.39 0.87
N CYS A 203 16.60 5.74 1.69
CA CYS A 203 15.92 7.04 1.62
C CYS A 203 16.90 8.21 1.63
N GLU A 204 17.90 8.18 2.49
CA GLU A 204 18.95 9.23 2.61
C GLU A 204 19.70 9.48 1.29
N SER A 205 19.86 8.45 0.45
CA SER A 205 20.58 8.54 -0.82
C SER A 205 19.66 8.94 -1.99
N VAL A 206 18.37 8.69 -1.87
CA VAL A 206 17.39 8.83 -2.94
C VAL A 206 16.55 10.10 -2.80
N LEU A 207 16.17 10.47 -1.55
CA LEU A 207 15.32 11.63 -1.28
C LEU A 207 16.18 12.90 -1.21
N ARG A 208 16.64 13.36 -2.37
CA ARG A 208 17.54 14.50 -2.54
C ARG A 208 16.96 15.53 -3.50
N ASP A 209 17.40 16.77 -3.32
CA ASP A 209 16.97 17.93 -4.12
C ASP A 209 17.09 17.69 -5.62
N ASP A 210 18.24 17.14 -6.05
CA ASP A 210 18.57 16.91 -7.45
C ASP A 210 17.68 15.81 -8.06
N ILE A 211 17.56 14.66 -7.38
CA ILE A 211 16.78 13.50 -7.85
C ILE A 211 15.29 13.84 -7.91
N LEU A 212 14.76 14.39 -6.82
CA LEU A 212 13.34 14.76 -6.77
C LEU A 212 13.04 15.97 -7.65
N GLY A 213 13.98 16.91 -7.76
CA GLY A 213 13.88 18.03 -8.69
C GLY A 213 13.75 17.59 -10.14
N GLU A 214 14.55 16.59 -10.56
CA GLU A 214 14.47 15.99 -11.88
C GLU A 214 13.14 15.24 -12.07
N ALA A 215 12.75 14.41 -11.08
CA ALA A 215 11.54 13.61 -11.16
C ALA A 215 10.26 14.46 -11.32
N PHE A 216 10.16 15.55 -10.56
CA PHE A 216 8.98 16.42 -10.52
C PHE A 216 9.08 17.63 -11.46
N GLY A 217 10.23 17.86 -12.09
CA GLY A 217 10.44 19.02 -12.98
C GLY A 217 10.47 20.37 -12.25
N LEU A 218 10.88 20.39 -10.98
CA LEU A 218 10.83 21.56 -10.10
C LEU A 218 12.16 21.74 -9.35
N ALA A 219 12.55 22.99 -9.08
CA ALA A 219 13.62 23.26 -8.13
C ALA A 219 13.10 23.03 -6.70
N LEU A 220 13.52 21.95 -6.08
CA LEU A 220 13.07 21.55 -4.74
C LEU A 220 14.18 21.72 -3.71
N THR A 221 13.77 21.90 -2.46
CA THR A 221 14.58 21.66 -1.26
C THR A 221 13.89 20.54 -0.49
N VAL A 222 14.64 19.49 -0.21
CA VAL A 222 14.21 18.32 0.57
C VAL A 222 14.85 18.41 1.94
N GLU A 223 14.04 18.33 2.98
CA GLU A 223 14.48 18.43 4.36
C GLU A 223 13.87 17.29 5.18
N ARG A 224 14.52 16.97 6.30
CA ARG A 224 14.01 16.01 7.28
C ARG A 224 13.87 16.71 8.62
N HIS A 225 12.65 16.75 9.14
CA HIS A 225 12.31 17.33 10.44
C HIS A 225 11.56 16.30 11.29
N ASP A 226 12.00 16.11 12.53
CA ASP A 226 11.39 15.16 13.46
C ASP A 226 11.16 13.77 12.81
N ASP A 227 12.20 13.29 12.09
CA ASP A 227 12.21 12.05 11.33
C ASP A 227 11.25 11.97 10.13
N ARG A 228 10.55 13.06 9.78
CA ARG A 228 9.68 13.16 8.61
C ARG A 228 10.35 13.90 7.46
N TRP A 229 10.15 13.39 6.26
CA TRP A 229 10.60 14.01 5.02
C TRP A 229 9.62 15.07 4.55
N THR A 230 10.14 16.19 4.07
CA THR A 230 9.35 17.27 3.47
C THR A 230 10.03 17.76 2.20
N ALA A 231 9.25 18.26 1.25
CA ALA A 231 9.78 18.93 0.08
C ALA A 231 9.03 20.23 -0.18
N ARG A 232 9.78 21.26 -0.53
CA ARG A 232 9.22 22.57 -0.90
C ARG A 232 9.91 23.12 -2.13
N MET A 233 9.17 23.85 -2.95
CA MET A 233 9.74 24.56 -4.09
C MET A 233 10.64 25.68 -3.62
N ARG A 234 11.85 25.75 -4.19
CA ARG A 234 12.73 26.93 -4.01
C ARG A 234 12.10 28.14 -4.68
N ARG A 235 11.91 29.22 -3.93
CA ARG A 235 11.54 30.50 -4.52
C ARG A 235 12.74 31.05 -5.30
N ARG A 236 12.52 31.44 -6.54
CA ARG A 236 13.52 32.26 -7.25
C ARG A 236 13.59 33.59 -6.52
N SER A 237 14.74 33.91 -5.95
CA SER A 237 15.07 35.27 -5.48
C SER A 237 15.19 36.21 -6.68
#